data_6fcd4f6bb4a5746987511f3cbf3203ec
#
_entry.id   6fcd4f6bb4a5746987511f3cbf3203ec
#
_cell.length_a   1.000
_cell.length_b   1.000
_cell.length_c   1.000
_cell.angle_alpha   90.00
_cell.angle_beta   90.00
_cell.angle_gamma   90.00
#
_symmetry.space_group_name_H-M   'P 1'
#
loop_
_entity.id
_entity.type
_entity.pdbx_description
1 polymer ?
#
loop_
_entity_poly.entity_id
_entity_poly.type
_entity_poly.pdbx_seq_one_letter_code
_entity_poly.pdbx_strand_id
1 'polypeptide(L)'
;KFSKRTAHVETGVNLSDLSASLDGIKSVKNDKFTVFTLGRACVQKQPQLFNRIAELVPDARFIWIGNGELESELTAPNIEVTGWKPRKEALAMAKGADAFILCSLGEAIAMSLIENMYIKKLILVSNTMGNKSVINDGINGYVCDKAEEYAEHIKAAMKEFPKELAERAYQDVLEIYNTEAMKKKYIAFYNNVIAG
;
A
#
# COMPACT_ATOMS: atom_id res chain seq x y z
N LYS A 1 -29.77 12.73 -16.74
CA LYS A 1 -29.86 13.39 -15.42
C LYS A 1 -29.49 12.35 -14.38
N PHE A 2 -28.30 12.41 -13.83
CA PHE A 2 -27.96 11.59 -12.65
C PHE A 2 -28.82 12.04 -11.47
N SER A 3 -29.34 11.08 -10.72
CA SER A 3 -30.10 11.34 -9.51
C SER A 3 -29.29 12.21 -8.54
N LYS A 4 -29.92 13.16 -7.87
CA LYS A 4 -29.35 13.91 -6.74
C LYS A 4 -29.03 13.04 -5.53
N ARG A 5 -29.39 11.74 -5.59
CA ARG A 5 -29.21 10.75 -4.53
C ARG A 5 -28.00 9.86 -4.80
N THR A 6 -26.82 10.47 -4.74
CA THR A 6 -25.54 9.75 -4.81
C THR A 6 -24.70 10.10 -3.61
N ALA A 7 -23.95 9.13 -3.11
CA ALA A 7 -22.96 9.32 -2.05
C ALA A 7 -21.67 8.59 -2.38
N HIS A 8 -20.56 9.13 -1.91
CA HIS A 8 -19.29 8.45 -1.89
C HIS A 8 -19.12 7.74 -0.54
N VAL A 9 -18.79 6.46 -0.58
CA VAL A 9 -18.48 5.66 0.60
C VAL A 9 -17.16 4.97 0.34
N GLU A 10 -16.18 5.25 1.18
CA GLU A 10 -14.86 4.63 1.09
C GLU A 10 -14.96 3.13 1.46
N THR A 11 -14.21 2.30 0.74
CA THR A 11 -14.05 0.90 1.12
C THR A 11 -13.14 0.78 2.35
N GLY A 12 -13.21 -0.36 3.02
CA GLY A 12 -12.38 -0.58 4.19
C GLY A 12 -12.08 -2.06 4.46
N VAL A 13 -11.05 -2.28 5.23
CA VAL A 13 -10.65 -3.60 5.71
C VAL A 13 -11.46 -3.99 6.96
N ASN A 14 -11.68 -5.29 7.16
CA ASN A 14 -12.17 -5.79 8.44
C ASN A 14 -11.00 -5.82 9.43
N LEU A 15 -11.03 -4.92 10.41
CA LEU A 15 -9.94 -4.75 11.38
C LEU A 15 -9.74 -5.98 12.26
N SER A 16 -10.82 -6.67 12.65
CA SER A 16 -10.71 -7.88 13.48
C SER A 16 -10.05 -9.03 12.71
N ASP A 17 -10.44 -9.24 11.45
CA ASP A 17 -9.86 -10.27 10.59
C ASP A 17 -8.40 -9.97 10.25
N LEU A 18 -8.08 -8.70 10.00
CA LEU A 18 -6.72 -8.27 9.71
C LEU A 18 -5.83 -8.43 10.95
N SER A 19 -6.29 -7.99 12.12
CA SER A 19 -5.60 -8.16 13.39
C SER A 19 -5.36 -9.65 13.70
N ALA A 20 -6.40 -10.48 13.57
CA ALA A 20 -6.28 -11.92 13.77
C ALA A 20 -5.30 -12.59 12.77
N SER A 21 -5.28 -12.09 11.51
CA SER A 21 -4.33 -12.56 10.50
C SER A 21 -2.88 -12.19 10.83
N LEU A 22 -2.67 -11.13 11.59
CA LEU A 22 -1.36 -10.64 12.03
C LEU A 22 -0.92 -11.22 13.38
N ASP A 23 -1.85 -11.83 14.12
CA ASP A 23 -1.56 -12.42 15.43
C ASP A 23 -0.62 -13.62 15.29
N GLY A 24 0.35 -13.71 16.21
CA GLY A 24 1.37 -14.75 16.19
C GLY A 24 2.37 -14.67 15.02
N ILE A 25 2.23 -13.71 14.09
CA ILE A 25 3.23 -13.49 13.05
C ILE A 25 4.45 -12.80 13.66
N LYS A 26 5.57 -13.51 13.71
CA LYS A 26 6.87 -12.94 14.05
C LYS A 26 7.39 -12.17 12.85
N SER A 27 7.70 -10.87 13.01
CA SER A 27 8.44 -10.14 11.98
C SER A 27 9.88 -10.62 11.96
N VAL A 28 10.37 -11.00 10.79
CA VAL A 28 11.80 -11.21 10.57
C VAL A 28 12.37 -9.85 10.19
N LYS A 29 13.07 -9.21 11.14
CA LYS A 29 13.74 -7.94 10.84
C LYS A 29 14.87 -8.21 9.84
N ASN A 30 14.87 -7.46 8.77
CA ASN A 30 15.92 -7.53 7.77
C ASN A 30 17.14 -6.67 8.19
N ASP A 31 18.33 -7.07 7.77
CA ASP A 31 19.57 -6.32 8.05
C ASP A 31 19.64 -5.01 7.23
N LYS A 32 18.88 -4.93 6.13
CA LYS A 32 18.78 -3.76 5.25
C LYS A 32 17.39 -3.19 5.27
N PHE A 33 17.28 -1.88 5.03
CA PHE A 33 16.01 -1.24 4.76
C PHE A 33 15.31 -1.97 3.61
N THR A 34 14.11 -2.44 3.85
CA THR A 34 13.40 -3.33 2.94
C THR A 34 12.15 -2.65 2.39
N VAL A 35 12.13 -2.55 1.08
CA VAL A 35 11.02 -2.00 0.29
C VAL A 35 10.31 -3.16 -0.39
N PHE A 36 8.98 -3.17 -0.40
CA PHE A 36 8.25 -4.24 -1.06
C PHE A 36 7.01 -3.75 -1.80
N THR A 37 6.57 -4.58 -2.72
CA THR A 37 5.24 -4.52 -3.32
C THR A 37 4.57 -5.90 -3.26
N LEU A 38 3.25 -5.93 -3.44
CA LEU A 38 2.46 -7.16 -3.42
C LEU A 38 1.46 -7.16 -4.57
N GLY A 39 1.53 -8.18 -5.41
CA GLY A 39 0.61 -8.34 -6.52
C GLY A 39 1.22 -9.03 -7.71
N ARG A 40 0.41 -9.16 -8.78
CA ARG A 40 0.84 -9.77 -10.04
C ARG A 40 1.81 -8.86 -10.79
N ALA A 41 2.93 -9.38 -11.26
CA ALA A 41 3.87 -8.65 -12.13
C ALA A 41 3.26 -8.51 -13.54
N CYS A 42 2.49 -7.45 -13.76
CA CYS A 42 1.75 -7.17 -14.99
C CYS A 42 1.85 -5.68 -15.35
N VAL A 43 1.40 -5.32 -16.55
CA VAL A 43 1.43 -3.95 -17.06
C VAL A 43 0.83 -2.95 -16.07
N GLN A 44 -0.31 -3.27 -15.45
CA GLN A 44 -0.98 -2.40 -14.50
C GLN A 44 -0.08 -2.08 -13.28
N LYS A 45 0.71 -3.03 -12.81
CA LYS A 45 1.56 -2.88 -11.60
C LYS A 45 2.95 -2.32 -11.87
N GLN A 46 3.28 -2.10 -13.13
CA GLN A 46 4.53 -1.45 -13.59
C GLN A 46 5.82 -2.04 -12.98
N PRO A 47 6.15 -3.32 -13.21
CA PRO A 47 7.39 -3.89 -12.68
C PRO A 47 8.64 -3.15 -13.18
N GLN A 48 8.63 -2.54 -14.37
CA GLN A 48 9.71 -1.72 -14.89
C GLN A 48 9.98 -0.48 -14.01
N LEU A 49 8.91 0.19 -13.52
CA LEU A 49 9.05 1.32 -12.62
C LEU A 49 9.63 0.85 -11.27
N PHE A 50 9.13 -0.27 -10.73
CA PHE A 50 9.67 -0.84 -9.49
C PHE A 50 11.16 -1.22 -9.65
N ASN A 51 11.54 -1.83 -10.80
CA ASN A 51 12.92 -2.15 -11.12
C ASN A 51 13.79 -0.89 -11.15
N ARG A 52 13.33 0.16 -11.84
CA ARG A 52 14.05 1.42 -11.92
C ARG A 52 14.26 2.08 -10.55
N ILE A 53 13.28 2.01 -9.67
CA ILE A 53 13.41 2.51 -8.30
C ILE A 53 14.48 1.71 -7.54
N ALA A 54 14.50 0.39 -7.69
CA ALA A 54 15.48 -0.47 -7.04
C ALA A 54 16.91 -0.17 -7.51
N GLU A 55 17.13 0.07 -8.81
CA GLU A 55 18.42 0.50 -9.36
C GLU A 55 18.90 1.82 -8.75
N LEU A 56 17.99 2.75 -8.47
CA LEU A 56 18.31 4.07 -7.89
C LEU A 56 18.64 4.00 -6.39
N VAL A 57 18.29 2.88 -5.71
CA VAL A 57 18.51 2.69 -4.27
C VAL A 57 19.22 1.34 -4.01
N PRO A 58 20.47 1.16 -4.47
CA PRO A 58 21.15 -0.13 -4.40
C PRO A 58 21.43 -0.64 -2.98
N ASP A 59 21.45 0.25 -1.99
CA ASP A 59 21.70 -0.09 -0.59
C ASP A 59 20.47 -0.68 0.12
N ALA A 60 19.26 -0.50 -0.43
CA ALA A 60 18.04 -1.10 0.08
C ALA A 60 17.80 -2.48 -0.56
N ARG A 61 17.06 -3.33 0.16
CA ARG A 61 16.53 -4.59 -0.38
C ARG A 61 15.13 -4.33 -0.92
N PHE A 62 14.84 -4.88 -2.09
CA PHE A 62 13.52 -4.81 -2.71
C PHE A 62 12.91 -6.21 -2.81
N ILE A 63 11.62 -6.32 -2.54
CA ILE A 63 10.89 -7.60 -2.60
C ILE A 63 9.62 -7.41 -3.42
N TRP A 64 9.49 -8.21 -4.49
CA TRP A 64 8.24 -8.37 -5.21
C TRP A 64 7.53 -9.64 -4.70
N ILE A 65 6.44 -9.47 -3.95
CA ILE A 65 5.63 -10.59 -3.45
C ILE A 65 4.54 -10.92 -4.46
N GLY A 66 4.78 -11.94 -5.26
CA GLY A 66 3.90 -12.36 -6.35
C GLY A 66 4.70 -12.79 -7.57
N ASN A 67 4.00 -13.18 -8.61
CA ASN A 67 4.53 -13.54 -9.93
C ASN A 67 3.67 -12.92 -11.04
N GLY A 68 4.07 -13.10 -12.28
CA GLY A 68 3.28 -12.63 -13.43
C GLY A 68 4.08 -12.63 -14.73
N GLU A 69 3.39 -12.23 -15.81
CA GLU A 69 3.94 -12.23 -17.16
C GLU A 69 5.11 -11.28 -17.39
N LEU A 70 5.28 -10.27 -16.54
CA LEU A 70 6.36 -9.30 -16.62
C LEU A 70 7.39 -9.45 -15.49
N GLU A 71 7.50 -10.64 -14.89
CA GLU A 71 8.51 -10.94 -13.88
C GLU A 71 9.96 -10.74 -14.40
N SER A 72 10.18 -11.02 -15.68
CA SER A 72 11.47 -10.81 -16.35
C SER A 72 11.95 -9.36 -16.39
N GLU A 73 11.08 -8.39 -16.11
CA GLU A 73 11.44 -6.97 -16.01
C GLU A 73 12.07 -6.59 -14.67
N LEU A 74 12.04 -7.50 -13.70
CA LEU A 74 12.59 -7.31 -12.35
C LEU A 74 14.04 -7.82 -12.30
N THR A 75 14.97 -7.06 -12.87
CA THR A 75 16.36 -7.47 -13.12
C THR A 75 17.40 -6.83 -12.18
N ALA A 76 17.02 -5.81 -11.42
CA ALA A 76 17.95 -5.15 -10.51
C ALA A 76 18.49 -6.13 -9.45
N PRO A 77 19.79 -6.13 -9.14
CA PRO A 77 20.44 -7.15 -8.32
C PRO A 77 20.00 -7.15 -6.85
N ASN A 78 19.34 -6.09 -6.41
CA ASN A 78 18.79 -5.94 -5.06
C ASN A 78 17.29 -6.28 -4.99
N ILE A 79 16.70 -6.83 -6.06
CA ILE A 79 15.30 -7.30 -6.08
C ILE A 79 15.28 -8.82 -5.83
N GLU A 80 14.41 -9.23 -4.93
CA GLU A 80 13.96 -10.60 -4.76
C GLU A 80 12.52 -10.74 -5.27
N VAL A 81 12.27 -11.68 -6.16
CA VAL A 81 10.92 -12.08 -6.58
C VAL A 81 10.56 -13.37 -5.86
N THR A 82 9.52 -13.34 -5.02
CA THR A 82 9.20 -14.50 -4.16
C THR A 82 8.29 -15.53 -4.82
N GLY A 83 7.69 -15.18 -5.96
CA GLY A 83 6.53 -15.89 -6.48
C GLY A 83 5.28 -15.67 -5.63
N TRP A 84 4.20 -16.37 -5.99
CA TRP A 84 2.96 -16.32 -5.21
C TRP A 84 3.17 -16.87 -3.79
N LYS A 85 2.62 -16.17 -2.80
CA LYS A 85 2.67 -16.55 -1.39
C LYS A 85 1.28 -16.62 -0.78
N PRO A 86 1.02 -17.60 0.11
CA PRO A 86 -0.18 -17.58 0.93
C PRO A 86 -0.26 -16.30 1.75
N ARG A 87 -1.49 -15.80 2.00
CA ARG A 87 -1.73 -14.53 2.71
C ARG A 87 -0.90 -14.40 4.00
N LYS A 88 -0.81 -15.44 4.82
CA LYS A 88 -0.06 -15.42 6.09
C LYS A 88 1.44 -15.16 5.87
N GLU A 89 2.02 -15.79 4.86
CA GLU A 89 3.43 -15.58 4.51
C GLU A 89 3.66 -14.17 3.94
N ALA A 90 2.80 -13.73 3.03
CA ALA A 90 2.88 -12.37 2.48
C ALA A 90 2.79 -11.30 3.59
N LEU A 91 1.88 -11.46 4.55
CA LEU A 91 1.77 -10.57 5.71
C LEU A 91 3.00 -10.64 6.63
N ALA A 92 3.62 -11.82 6.79
CA ALA A 92 4.85 -11.94 7.56
C ALA A 92 6.01 -11.16 6.92
N MET A 93 6.15 -11.27 5.60
CA MET A 93 7.14 -10.51 4.82
C MET A 93 6.86 -9.01 4.90
N ALA A 94 5.61 -8.58 4.70
CA ALA A 94 5.19 -7.20 4.81
C ALA A 94 5.47 -6.63 6.21
N LYS A 95 5.21 -7.40 7.27
CA LYS A 95 5.47 -7.00 8.67
C LYS A 95 6.97 -6.77 8.91
N GLY A 96 7.84 -7.54 8.28
CA GLY A 96 9.31 -7.42 8.39
C GLY A 96 9.93 -6.33 7.55
N ALA A 97 9.22 -5.80 6.56
CA ALA A 97 9.69 -4.73 5.69
C ALA A 97 9.45 -3.33 6.29
N ASP A 98 10.03 -2.31 5.68
CA ASP A 98 9.95 -0.91 6.13
C ASP A 98 8.99 -0.08 5.27
N ALA A 99 9.02 -0.23 3.96
CA ALA A 99 8.22 0.57 3.03
C ALA A 99 7.44 -0.28 2.04
N PHE A 100 6.21 0.11 1.76
CA PHE A 100 5.34 -0.44 0.72
C PHE A 100 5.26 0.51 -0.47
N ILE A 101 5.51 -0.01 -1.67
CA ILE A 101 5.37 0.74 -2.92
C ILE A 101 4.20 0.20 -3.72
N LEU A 102 3.38 1.09 -4.26
CA LEU A 102 2.33 0.78 -5.22
C LEU A 102 2.53 1.60 -6.49
N CYS A 103 3.20 1.01 -7.49
CA CYS A 103 3.54 1.65 -8.78
C CYS A 103 2.43 1.60 -9.82
N SER A 104 1.19 1.32 -9.48
CA SER A 104 0.13 1.00 -10.43
C SER A 104 -0.20 2.16 -11.37
N LEU A 105 -0.50 1.85 -12.64
CA LEU A 105 -1.03 2.79 -13.65
C LEU A 105 -2.46 3.27 -13.31
N GLY A 106 -3.21 2.49 -12.55
CA GLY A 106 -4.56 2.81 -12.10
C GLY A 106 -5.02 1.83 -11.05
N GLU A 107 -5.68 2.35 -10.04
CA GLU A 107 -6.35 1.62 -8.98
C GLU A 107 -7.67 2.30 -8.66
N ALA A 108 -8.67 1.53 -8.26
CA ALA A 108 -9.83 2.11 -7.57
C ALA A 108 -9.43 2.42 -6.12
N ILE A 109 -9.28 1.39 -5.29
CA ILE A 109 -8.59 1.42 -4.00
C ILE A 109 -7.96 0.03 -3.82
N ALA A 110 -6.64 -0.03 -3.68
CA ALA A 110 -5.95 -1.28 -3.46
C ALA A 110 -6.09 -1.71 -1.98
N MET A 111 -6.66 -2.89 -1.74
CA MET A 111 -6.78 -3.41 -0.36
C MET A 111 -5.41 -3.59 0.31
N SER A 112 -4.40 -3.99 -0.46
CA SER A 112 -3.02 -4.08 0.01
C SER A 112 -2.47 -2.74 0.51
N LEU A 113 -2.89 -1.62 -0.08
CA LEU A 113 -2.52 -0.28 0.41
C LEU A 113 -3.03 -0.06 1.84
N ILE A 114 -4.34 -0.29 2.06
CA ILE A 114 -4.95 -0.12 3.39
C ILE A 114 -4.34 -1.09 4.41
N GLU A 115 -4.09 -2.35 4.03
CA GLU A 115 -3.45 -3.34 4.90
C GLU A 115 -2.04 -2.89 5.32
N ASN A 116 -1.27 -2.28 4.42
CA ASN A 116 0.08 -1.80 4.72
C ASN A 116 0.10 -0.49 5.51
N MET A 117 -0.90 0.38 5.34
CA MET A 117 -1.14 1.50 6.25
C MET A 117 -1.43 1.00 7.68
N TYR A 118 -2.26 -0.04 7.83
CA TYR A 118 -2.59 -0.64 9.13
C TYR A 118 -1.37 -1.20 9.86
N ILE A 119 -0.40 -1.78 9.15
CA ILE A 119 0.83 -2.30 9.74
C ILE A 119 1.96 -1.27 9.79
N LYS A 120 1.60 0.02 9.65
CA LYS A 120 2.51 1.17 9.82
C LYS A 120 3.74 1.13 8.92
N LYS A 121 3.56 0.78 7.65
CA LYS A 121 4.62 0.90 6.65
C LYS A 121 4.72 2.33 6.14
N LEU A 122 5.92 2.74 5.73
CA LEU A 122 6.04 3.92 4.89
C LEU A 122 5.36 3.62 3.55
N ILE A 123 4.42 4.46 3.15
CA ILE A 123 3.61 4.26 1.94
C ILE A 123 4.10 5.20 0.84
N LEU A 124 4.42 4.63 -0.33
CA LEU A 124 4.73 5.39 -1.54
C LEU A 124 3.87 4.86 -2.69
N VAL A 125 3.15 5.74 -3.34
CA VAL A 125 2.19 5.36 -4.39
C VAL A 125 2.35 6.20 -5.64
N SER A 126 1.98 5.64 -6.79
CA SER A 126 1.89 6.38 -8.05
C SER A 126 0.76 7.42 -8.02
N ASN A 127 0.95 8.51 -8.77
CA ASN A 127 0.00 9.62 -8.91
C ASN A 127 -1.23 9.19 -9.74
N THR A 128 -2.07 8.36 -9.17
CA THR A 128 -3.36 7.95 -9.77
C THR A 128 -4.51 8.44 -8.92
N MET A 129 -5.69 8.56 -9.54
CA MET A 129 -6.89 9.04 -8.84
C MET A 129 -7.23 8.18 -7.62
N GLY A 130 -7.18 6.84 -7.77
CA GLY A 130 -7.47 5.93 -6.66
C GLY A 130 -6.46 6.02 -5.53
N ASN A 131 -5.18 6.10 -5.82
CA ASN A 131 -4.15 6.24 -4.79
C ASN A 131 -4.29 7.58 -4.03
N LYS A 132 -4.52 8.68 -4.76
CA LYS A 132 -4.74 10.02 -4.16
C LYS A 132 -6.06 10.15 -3.40
N SER A 133 -6.99 9.26 -3.59
CA SER A 133 -8.20 9.23 -2.75
C SER A 133 -7.93 8.68 -1.34
N VAL A 134 -6.79 8.01 -1.15
CA VAL A 134 -6.37 7.41 0.12
C VAL A 134 -5.14 8.12 0.70
N ILE A 135 -4.16 8.43 -0.15
CA ILE A 135 -2.89 9.04 0.28
C ILE A 135 -2.91 10.54 0.05
N ASN A 136 -2.74 11.27 1.14
CA ASN A 136 -2.47 12.70 1.16
C ASN A 136 -0.96 12.90 1.23
N ASP A 137 -0.38 13.43 0.16
CA ASP A 137 1.06 13.57 0.00
C ASP A 137 1.72 14.32 1.16
N GLY A 138 2.80 13.75 1.70
CA GLY A 138 3.53 14.28 2.85
C GLY A 138 2.81 14.21 4.19
N ILE A 139 1.59 13.62 4.27
CA ILE A 139 0.79 13.54 5.51
C ILE A 139 0.67 12.09 6.01
N ASN A 140 0.23 11.17 5.16
CA ASN A 140 0.06 9.76 5.48
C ASN A 140 0.81 8.81 4.52
N GLY A 141 1.63 9.37 3.63
CA GLY A 141 2.44 8.68 2.63
C GLY A 141 2.93 9.67 1.60
N TYR A 142 3.53 9.17 0.53
CA TYR A 142 4.01 9.98 -0.59
C TYR A 142 3.36 9.57 -1.89
N VAL A 143 3.03 10.57 -2.72
CA VAL A 143 2.52 10.40 -4.08
C VAL A 143 3.62 10.78 -5.05
N CYS A 144 4.05 9.84 -5.89
CA CYS A 144 5.22 10.00 -6.77
C CYS A 144 4.82 9.85 -8.24
N ASP A 145 5.43 10.67 -9.10
CA ASP A 145 5.24 10.64 -10.55
C ASP A 145 6.31 9.81 -11.27
N LYS A 146 7.53 9.76 -10.74
CA LYS A 146 8.69 9.14 -11.37
C LYS A 146 9.60 8.43 -10.37
N ALA A 147 10.44 7.53 -10.86
CA ALA A 147 11.31 6.68 -10.05
C ALA A 147 12.23 7.46 -9.09
N GLU A 148 12.70 8.63 -9.52
CA GLU A 148 13.61 9.48 -8.75
C GLU A 148 12.94 9.97 -7.46
N GLU A 149 11.67 10.33 -7.48
CA GLU A 149 10.91 10.79 -6.30
C GLU A 149 10.73 9.67 -5.28
N TYR A 150 10.37 8.45 -5.74
CA TYR A 150 10.36 7.28 -4.88
C TYR A 150 11.74 7.05 -4.22
N ALA A 151 12.80 7.12 -5.03
CA ALA A 151 14.15 6.89 -4.54
C ALA A 151 14.60 7.94 -3.51
N GLU A 152 14.23 9.21 -3.70
CA GLU A 152 14.51 10.29 -2.75
C GLU A 152 13.84 10.03 -1.40
N HIS A 153 12.54 9.70 -1.39
CA HIS A 153 11.81 9.40 -0.16
C HIS A 153 12.33 8.14 0.54
N ILE A 154 12.68 7.09 -0.21
CA ILE A 154 13.27 5.87 0.36
C ILE A 154 14.63 6.20 1.00
N LYS A 155 15.51 6.92 0.30
CA LYS A 155 16.83 7.32 0.83
C LYS A 155 16.72 8.21 2.06
N ALA A 156 15.73 9.09 2.11
CA ALA A 156 15.43 9.90 3.29
C ALA A 156 14.99 9.00 4.47
N ALA A 157 14.07 8.06 4.22
CA ALA A 157 13.58 7.14 5.22
C ALA A 157 14.65 6.15 5.75
N MET A 158 15.64 5.80 4.91
CA MET A 158 16.80 5.00 5.33
C MET A 158 17.67 5.74 6.36
N LYS A 159 17.73 7.07 6.30
CA LYS A 159 18.45 7.90 7.27
C LYS A 159 17.60 8.12 8.52
N GLU A 160 16.34 8.46 8.33
CA GLU A 160 15.39 8.73 9.40
C GLU A 160 13.99 8.29 8.97
N PHE A 161 13.48 7.22 9.62
CA PHE A 161 12.17 6.69 9.27
C PHE A 161 11.06 7.67 9.68
N PRO A 162 10.15 8.08 8.77
CA PRO A 162 9.10 9.05 9.02
C PRO A 162 7.93 8.44 9.83
N LYS A 163 8.13 8.23 11.11
CA LYS A 163 7.18 7.55 12.02
C LYS A 163 5.82 8.24 12.04
N GLU A 164 5.78 9.56 11.94
CA GLU A 164 4.55 10.34 11.99
C GLU A 164 3.65 10.07 10.77
N LEU A 165 4.24 9.93 9.58
CA LEU A 165 3.47 9.56 8.38
C LEU A 165 2.87 8.17 8.52
N ALA A 166 3.66 7.20 8.97
CA ALA A 166 3.20 5.82 9.16
C ALA A 166 2.12 5.72 10.24
N GLU A 167 2.25 6.49 11.33
CA GLU A 167 1.23 6.59 12.37
C GLU A 167 -0.04 7.24 11.85
N ARG A 168 0.07 8.34 11.09
CA ARG A 168 -1.10 9.00 10.49
C ARG A 168 -1.81 8.06 9.52
N ALA A 169 -1.09 7.33 8.67
CA ALA A 169 -1.66 6.32 7.80
C ALA A 169 -2.46 5.25 8.58
N TYR A 170 -1.90 4.78 9.68
CA TYR A 170 -2.57 3.83 10.57
C TYR A 170 -3.86 4.41 11.17
N GLN A 171 -3.85 5.65 11.65
CA GLN A 171 -5.04 6.31 12.20
C GLN A 171 -6.14 6.47 11.14
N ASP A 172 -5.78 6.81 9.90
CA ASP A 172 -6.74 6.90 8.80
C ASP A 172 -7.44 5.56 8.52
N VAL A 173 -6.74 4.43 8.69
CA VAL A 173 -7.39 3.11 8.59
C VAL A 173 -8.37 2.89 9.73
N LEU A 174 -8.00 3.23 10.96
CA LEU A 174 -8.88 3.07 12.13
C LEU A 174 -10.14 3.95 12.05
N GLU A 175 -10.03 5.12 11.45
CA GLU A 175 -11.11 6.11 11.41
C GLU A 175 -11.95 6.02 10.12
N ILE A 176 -11.32 5.75 8.96
CA ILE A 176 -11.94 5.93 7.64
C ILE A 176 -12.02 4.62 6.85
N TYR A 177 -10.90 3.89 6.73
CA TYR A 177 -10.78 2.78 5.79
C TYR A 177 -11.04 1.41 6.43
N ASN A 178 -12.08 1.31 7.24
CA ASN A 178 -12.52 0.07 7.87
C ASN A 178 -13.99 -0.23 7.61
N THR A 179 -14.37 -1.50 7.78
CA THR A 179 -15.74 -1.97 7.48
C THR A 179 -16.80 -1.33 8.35
N GLU A 180 -16.50 -0.96 9.60
CA GLU A 180 -17.47 -0.30 10.49
C GLU A 180 -17.73 1.15 10.08
N ALA A 181 -16.68 1.89 9.68
CA ALA A 181 -16.82 3.24 9.13
C ALA A 181 -17.62 3.21 7.82
N MET A 182 -17.29 2.26 6.93
CA MET A 182 -18.03 2.03 5.68
C MET A 182 -19.52 1.74 5.95
N LYS A 183 -19.81 0.82 6.86
CA LYS A 183 -21.19 0.45 7.26
C LYS A 183 -21.98 1.64 7.79
N LYS A 184 -21.37 2.46 8.66
CA LYS A 184 -22.02 3.67 9.19
C LYS A 184 -22.43 4.63 8.08
N LYS A 185 -21.55 4.86 7.09
CA LYS A 185 -21.83 5.73 5.94
C LYS A 185 -22.93 5.18 5.05
N TYR A 186 -22.96 3.88 4.77
CA TYR A 186 -24.06 3.24 4.04
C TYR A 186 -25.40 3.37 4.75
N ILE A 187 -25.44 3.09 6.05
CA ILE A 187 -26.67 3.22 6.84
C ILE A 187 -27.18 4.66 6.83
N ALA A 188 -26.30 5.64 7.04
CA ALA A 188 -26.68 7.05 6.99
C ALA A 188 -27.25 7.46 5.62
N PHE A 189 -26.60 6.99 4.53
CA PHE A 189 -27.08 7.25 3.17
C PHE A 189 -28.47 6.65 2.94
N TYR A 190 -28.70 5.38 3.28
CA TYR A 190 -29.99 4.74 3.10
C TYR A 190 -31.09 5.41 3.93
N ASN A 191 -30.81 5.76 5.19
CA ASN A 191 -31.76 6.48 6.02
C ASN A 191 -32.17 7.83 5.41
N ASN A 192 -31.22 8.58 4.86
CA ASN A 192 -31.50 9.84 4.16
C ASN A 192 -32.34 9.64 2.89
N VAL A 193 -32.17 8.54 2.17
CA VAL A 193 -32.95 8.22 0.96
C VAL A 193 -34.37 7.81 1.31
N ILE A 194 -34.57 7.09 2.43
CA ILE A 194 -35.89 6.63 2.89
C ILE A 194 -36.70 7.78 3.50
N ALA A 195 -36.04 8.70 4.20
CA ALA A 195 -36.72 9.81 4.90
C ALA A 195 -37.13 10.98 3.98
N GLY A 196 -36.62 11.06 2.76
CA GLY A 196 -36.87 12.14 1.77
C GLY A 196 -37.32 11.69 0.42
#